data_95ab8fed5c3d054953180051defc47af
#
_entry.id   95ab8fed5c3d054953180051defc47af
#
_cell.length_a   1.000
_cell.length_b   1.000
_cell.length_c   1.000
_cell.angle_alpha   90.00
_cell.angle_beta   90.00
_cell.angle_gamma   90.00
#
_symmetry.space_group_name_H-M   'P 1'
#
loop_
_entity.id
_entity.type
_entity.pdbx_description
1 polymer ?
#
loop_
_entity_poly.entity_id
_entity_poly.type
_entity_poly.pdbx_seq_one_letter_code
_entity_poly.pdbx_strand_id
1 'polypeptide(L)'
;MLRAMIGGRVDSLPLNAAVAAALEPFGLQPRGWLVPDGSSAPRLKNGTVSEAICLVGHGGGGFWPVFQTWHEMHPGITDPLDAWSKAVIEPIAALLGGEAVFPSDRPWHPFQQWAMAAEGLKPSPLGLLIHPEYGLWHGYRGAILFGADAIAGSEPGKA
;
A
#
# COMPACT_ATOMS: atom_id res chain seq x y z
N MET A 1 -4.74 17.42 -4.61
CA MET A 1 -4.31 16.81 -5.89
C MET A 1 -3.18 15.83 -5.64
N LEU A 2 -3.20 14.71 -6.33
CA LEU A 2 -2.21 13.67 -6.18
C LEU A 2 -1.27 13.68 -7.38
N ARG A 3 -0.02 13.29 -7.17
CA ARG A 3 0.91 13.10 -8.28
C ARG A 3 1.74 11.85 -8.05
N ALA A 4 2.04 11.15 -9.14
CA ALA A 4 2.95 10.03 -9.12
C ALA A 4 4.39 10.50 -9.03
N MET A 5 5.25 9.67 -8.45
CA MET A 5 6.69 9.89 -8.41
C MET A 5 7.30 9.25 -9.65
N ILE A 6 7.32 9.99 -10.74
CA ILE A 6 7.84 9.51 -12.02
C ILE A 6 9.36 9.42 -11.98
N GLY A 7 9.92 8.28 -12.33
CA GLY A 7 11.33 7.99 -12.20
C GLY A 7 11.76 8.11 -10.75
N GLY A 8 10.86 7.81 -9.90
CA GLY A 8 10.60 8.37 -8.65
C GLY A 8 11.70 8.23 -7.64
N ARG A 9 12.00 9.33 -6.99
CA ARG A 9 12.86 9.28 -5.80
C ARG A 9 12.32 8.29 -4.79
N VAL A 10 11.00 8.23 -4.62
CA VAL A 10 10.37 7.34 -3.65
C VAL A 10 10.47 5.89 -4.10
N ASP A 11 10.20 5.60 -5.37
CA ASP A 11 10.29 4.24 -5.90
C ASP A 11 11.71 3.68 -5.85
N SER A 12 12.71 4.54 -5.95
CA SER A 12 14.11 4.14 -5.93
C SER A 12 14.75 4.17 -4.55
N LEU A 13 14.00 4.57 -3.49
CA LEU A 13 14.53 4.61 -2.15
C LEU A 13 14.71 3.21 -1.56
N PRO A 14 15.67 3.03 -0.63
CA PRO A 14 15.77 1.79 0.13
C PRO A 14 14.47 1.37 0.81
N LEU A 15 13.60 2.34 1.10
CA LEU A 15 12.29 2.08 1.70
C LEU A 15 11.41 1.21 0.79
N ASN A 16 11.44 1.44 -0.52
CA ASN A 16 10.69 0.60 -1.45
C ASN A 16 11.19 -0.84 -1.40
N ALA A 17 12.50 -1.04 -1.40
CA ALA A 17 13.09 -2.38 -1.32
C ALA A 17 12.73 -3.06 0.01
N ALA A 18 12.71 -2.32 1.11
CA ALA A 18 12.35 -2.85 2.42
C ALA A 18 10.88 -3.28 2.46
N VAL A 19 9.99 -2.47 1.91
CA VAL A 19 8.56 -2.81 1.81
C VAL A 19 8.39 -4.06 0.96
N ALA A 20 9.03 -4.11 -0.21
CA ALA A 20 8.92 -5.25 -1.11
C ALA A 20 9.40 -6.54 -0.44
N ALA A 21 10.55 -6.49 0.22
CA ALA A 21 11.12 -7.66 0.89
C ALA A 21 10.20 -8.16 2.02
N ALA A 22 9.62 -7.25 2.79
CA ALA A 22 8.75 -7.63 3.90
C ALA A 22 7.44 -8.24 3.43
N LEU A 23 6.92 -7.81 2.28
CA LEU A 23 5.65 -8.28 1.74
C LEU A 23 5.77 -9.57 0.93
N GLU A 24 6.94 -9.86 0.37
CA GLU A 24 7.14 -10.99 -0.53
C GLU A 24 6.69 -12.33 0.04
N PRO A 25 7.01 -12.69 1.32
CA PRO A 25 6.58 -13.97 1.87
C PRO A 25 5.07 -14.17 1.88
N PHE A 26 4.30 -13.09 1.82
CA PHE A 26 2.84 -13.13 1.88
C PHE A 26 2.20 -13.09 0.49
N GLY A 27 3.00 -13.04 -0.57
CA GLY A 27 2.49 -12.89 -1.93
C GLY A 27 1.96 -11.49 -2.24
N LEU A 28 2.36 -10.52 -1.44
CA LEU A 28 2.02 -9.11 -1.62
C LEU A 28 3.22 -8.33 -2.13
N GLN A 29 2.96 -7.15 -2.65
CA GLN A 29 4.01 -6.29 -3.20
C GLN A 29 3.61 -4.83 -3.08
N PRO A 30 4.59 -3.92 -3.08
CA PRO A 30 4.26 -2.50 -3.27
C PRO A 30 3.74 -2.34 -4.70
N ARG A 31 2.57 -1.71 -4.82
CA ARG A 31 1.91 -1.55 -6.11
C ARG A 31 2.20 -0.20 -6.74
N GLY A 32 2.68 0.72 -5.98
CA GLY A 32 3.06 2.03 -6.47
C GLY A 32 3.14 3.03 -5.35
N TRP A 33 3.78 4.14 -5.63
CA TRP A 33 4.00 5.22 -4.69
C TRP A 33 3.40 6.51 -5.23
N LEU A 34 2.91 7.34 -4.33
CA LEU A 34 2.45 8.68 -4.69
C LEU A 34 2.82 9.67 -3.59
N VAL A 35 2.92 10.93 -3.98
CA VAL A 35 3.11 12.04 -3.05
C VAL A 35 1.77 12.76 -2.96
N PRO A 36 1.12 12.76 -1.79
CA PRO A 36 -0.15 13.45 -1.66
C PRO A 36 0.05 14.96 -1.68
N ASP A 37 -0.98 15.66 -2.14
CA ASP A 37 -1.00 17.11 -2.06
C ASP A 37 -1.07 17.52 -0.58
N GLY A 38 -0.25 18.49 -0.19
CA GLY A 38 -0.16 18.90 1.21
C GLY A 38 -1.49 19.31 1.85
N SER A 39 -2.42 19.86 1.06
CA SER A 39 -3.74 20.27 1.59
C SER A 39 -4.68 19.09 1.81
N SER A 40 -4.50 18.00 1.09
CA SER A 40 -5.36 16.81 1.15
C SER A 40 -4.64 15.57 1.67
N ALA A 41 -3.38 15.70 2.06
CA ALA A 41 -2.58 14.58 2.54
C ALA A 41 -3.15 14.02 3.84
N PRO A 42 -3.32 12.70 3.93
CA PRO A 42 -3.75 12.10 5.20
C PRO A 42 -2.69 12.31 6.27
N ARG A 43 -3.15 12.43 7.51
CA ARG A 43 -2.25 12.60 8.65
C ARG A 43 -2.02 11.28 9.36
N LEU A 44 -0.80 11.10 9.85
CA LEU A 44 -0.48 10.01 10.75
C LEU A 44 -1.09 10.27 12.13
N LYS A 45 -1.13 9.24 12.97
CA LYS A 45 -1.72 9.35 14.31
C LYS A 45 -1.03 10.39 15.17
N ASN A 46 0.27 10.63 14.93
CA ASN A 46 1.01 11.66 15.66
C ASN A 46 0.72 13.08 15.16
N GLY A 47 -0.18 13.24 14.19
CA GLY A 47 -0.57 14.54 13.66
C GLY A 47 0.28 15.06 12.51
N THR A 48 1.38 14.39 12.19
CA THR A 48 2.21 14.82 11.05
C THR A 48 1.56 14.45 9.74
N VAL A 49 1.84 15.23 8.70
CA VAL A 49 1.30 15.02 7.36
C VAL A 49 2.08 13.90 6.69
N SER A 50 1.39 12.98 6.01
CA SER A 50 2.06 11.98 5.20
C SER A 50 2.74 12.65 4.01
N GLU A 51 3.97 12.21 3.70
CA GLU A 51 4.75 12.73 2.57
C GLU A 51 4.89 11.74 1.43
N ALA A 52 4.65 10.48 1.70
CA ALA A 52 4.60 9.44 0.67
C ALA A 52 3.60 8.39 1.07
N ILE A 53 2.94 7.82 0.09
CA ILE A 53 1.98 6.73 0.28
C ILE A 53 2.40 5.58 -0.61
N CYS A 54 2.57 4.40 -0.01
CA CYS A 54 2.85 3.17 -0.74
C CYS A 54 1.58 2.34 -0.78
N LEU A 55 1.07 2.09 -1.97
CA LEU A 55 -0.04 1.15 -2.14
C LEU A 55 0.48 -0.27 -2.04
N VAL A 56 -0.24 -1.10 -1.31
CA VAL A 56 0.10 -2.50 -1.09
C VAL A 56 -1.01 -3.38 -1.64
N GLY A 57 -0.64 -4.39 -2.40
CA GLY A 57 -1.63 -5.29 -2.97
C GLY A 57 -0.98 -6.50 -3.61
N HIS A 58 -1.73 -7.12 -4.50
CA HIS A 58 -1.26 -8.28 -5.23
C HIS A 58 -1.45 -8.07 -6.73
N GLY A 59 -0.56 -8.72 -7.49
CA GLY A 59 -0.71 -8.88 -8.93
C GLY A 59 -0.83 -10.36 -9.19
N GLY A 60 -2.01 -10.80 -9.68
CA GLY A 60 -2.28 -12.21 -9.84
C GLY A 60 -2.66 -12.91 -8.53
N GLY A 61 -2.56 -14.22 -8.52
CA GLY A 61 -3.08 -15.05 -7.45
C GLY A 61 -2.06 -15.59 -6.44
N GLY A 62 -0.82 -15.11 -6.48
CA GLY A 62 0.26 -15.67 -5.64
C GLY A 62 0.05 -15.52 -4.13
N PHE A 63 -0.76 -14.57 -3.69
CA PHE A 63 -1.09 -14.39 -2.28
C PHE A 63 -2.08 -15.45 -1.77
N TRP A 64 -2.84 -16.06 -2.66
CA TRP A 64 -4.00 -16.87 -2.29
C TRP A 64 -3.65 -18.09 -1.42
N PRO A 65 -2.61 -18.89 -1.75
CA PRO A 65 -2.25 -20.01 -0.87
C PRO A 65 -1.85 -19.56 0.54
N VAL A 66 -1.15 -18.43 0.65
CA VAL A 66 -0.74 -17.87 1.94
C VAL A 66 -1.97 -17.47 2.75
N PHE A 67 -2.90 -16.75 2.11
CA PHE A 67 -4.15 -16.36 2.74
C PHE A 67 -4.96 -17.58 3.17
N GLN A 68 -5.09 -18.60 2.30
CA GLN A 68 -5.86 -19.79 2.63
C GLN A 68 -5.33 -20.49 3.87
N THR A 69 -4.02 -20.64 3.99
CA THR A 69 -3.40 -21.25 5.17
C THR A 69 -3.75 -20.46 6.43
N TRP A 70 -3.63 -19.14 6.37
CA TRP A 70 -3.99 -18.27 7.50
C TRP A 70 -5.47 -18.40 7.84
N HIS A 71 -6.34 -18.41 6.85
CA HIS A 71 -7.79 -18.49 7.03
C HIS A 71 -8.19 -19.82 7.71
N GLU A 72 -7.56 -20.91 7.33
CA GLU A 72 -7.81 -22.21 7.95
C GLU A 72 -7.45 -22.22 9.45
N MET A 73 -6.44 -21.44 9.83
CA MET A 73 -6.01 -21.30 11.21
C MET A 73 -6.86 -20.32 12.02
N HIS A 74 -7.70 -19.54 11.35
CA HIS A 74 -8.54 -18.50 11.98
C HIS A 74 -9.98 -18.63 11.52
N PRO A 75 -10.64 -19.75 11.81
CA PRO A 75 -12.02 -19.95 11.37
C PRO A 75 -12.99 -19.01 12.09
N GLY A 76 -14.07 -18.66 11.41
CA GLY A 76 -15.13 -17.83 11.99
C GLY A 76 -14.88 -16.33 12.00
N ILE A 77 -13.79 -15.88 11.37
CA ILE A 77 -13.51 -14.45 11.27
C ILE A 77 -14.40 -13.82 10.20
N THR A 78 -15.01 -12.67 10.53
CA THR A 78 -15.76 -11.86 9.57
C THR A 78 -14.78 -11.17 8.62
N ASP A 79 -15.14 -11.13 7.33
CA ASP A 79 -14.30 -10.52 6.29
C ASP A 79 -12.84 -10.98 6.38
N PRO A 80 -12.62 -12.29 6.19
CA PRO A 80 -11.30 -12.86 6.48
C PRO A 80 -10.17 -12.29 5.63
N LEU A 81 -10.43 -11.89 4.38
CA LEU A 81 -9.39 -11.31 3.54
C LEU A 81 -8.95 -9.94 4.07
N ASP A 82 -9.89 -9.12 4.52
CA ASP A 82 -9.55 -7.83 5.14
C ASP A 82 -8.80 -8.03 6.46
N ALA A 83 -9.23 -8.99 7.27
CA ALA A 83 -8.56 -9.31 8.53
C ALA A 83 -7.13 -9.78 8.30
N TRP A 84 -6.92 -10.64 7.31
CA TRP A 84 -5.58 -11.10 6.94
C TRP A 84 -4.70 -9.94 6.45
N SER A 85 -5.26 -9.08 5.61
CA SER A 85 -4.52 -7.93 5.09
C SER A 85 -4.01 -7.04 6.23
N LYS A 86 -4.84 -6.79 7.23
CA LYS A 86 -4.44 -6.03 8.42
C LYS A 86 -3.37 -6.76 9.23
N ALA A 87 -3.55 -8.06 9.44
CA ALA A 87 -2.59 -8.87 10.21
C ALA A 87 -1.20 -8.88 9.56
N VAL A 88 -1.13 -8.76 8.24
CA VAL A 88 0.14 -8.73 7.51
C VAL A 88 0.71 -7.31 7.45
N ILE A 89 -0.10 -6.35 7.05
CA ILE A 89 0.40 -5.01 6.68
C ILE A 89 0.67 -4.14 7.90
N GLU A 90 -0.14 -4.20 8.94
CA GLU A 90 0.05 -3.35 10.12
C GLU A 90 1.42 -3.55 10.78
N PRO A 91 1.88 -4.79 11.06
CA PRO A 91 3.19 -4.96 11.66
C PRO A 91 4.34 -4.49 10.76
N ILE A 92 4.19 -4.68 9.44
CA ILE A 92 5.20 -4.24 8.48
C ILE A 92 5.29 -2.72 8.47
N ALA A 93 4.14 -2.04 8.43
CA ALA A 93 4.10 -0.58 8.48
C ALA A 93 4.78 -0.06 9.75
N ALA A 94 4.45 -0.63 10.91
CA ALA A 94 5.03 -0.22 12.18
C ALA A 94 6.55 -0.42 12.20
N LEU A 95 7.01 -1.55 11.70
CA LEU A 95 8.45 -1.86 11.64
C LEU A 95 9.20 -0.83 10.80
N LEU A 96 8.59 -0.35 9.71
CA LEU A 96 9.21 0.59 8.79
C LEU A 96 8.96 2.06 9.14
N GLY A 97 8.29 2.32 10.24
CA GLY A 97 8.02 3.69 10.70
C GLY A 97 6.85 4.38 10.02
N GLY A 98 5.97 3.60 9.40
CA GLY A 98 4.78 4.13 8.75
C GLY A 98 3.50 3.70 9.46
N GLU A 99 2.36 4.04 8.86
CA GLU A 99 1.04 3.63 9.34
C GLU A 99 0.23 3.02 8.22
N ALA A 100 -0.37 1.88 8.51
CA ALA A 100 -1.24 1.20 7.55
C ALA A 100 -2.64 1.81 7.57
N VAL A 101 -3.22 1.97 6.37
CA VAL A 101 -4.63 2.31 6.19
C VAL A 101 -5.26 1.32 5.22
N PHE A 102 -6.58 1.13 5.33
CA PHE A 102 -7.27 0.07 4.60
C PHE A 102 -8.54 0.60 3.95
N PRO A 103 -8.92 0.05 2.77
CA PRO A 103 -10.12 0.53 2.07
C PRO A 103 -11.41 0.37 2.86
N SER A 104 -11.47 -0.63 3.73
CA SER A 104 -12.67 -0.92 4.51
C SER A 104 -12.77 -0.15 5.82
N ASP A 105 -11.73 0.59 6.20
CA ASP A 105 -11.67 1.29 7.48
C ASP A 105 -11.92 2.78 7.34
N ARG A 106 -12.52 3.36 8.38
CA ARG A 106 -12.67 4.80 8.49
C ARG A 106 -11.41 5.43 9.09
N PRO A 107 -11.05 6.65 8.72
CA PRO A 107 -11.71 7.45 7.66
C PRO A 107 -11.48 6.85 6.27
N TRP A 108 -12.48 7.00 5.39
CA TRP A 108 -12.37 6.50 4.01
C TRP A 108 -11.29 7.28 3.26
N HIS A 109 -10.35 6.55 2.69
CA HIS A 109 -9.32 7.14 1.83
C HIS A 109 -9.61 6.84 0.37
N PRO A 110 -9.25 7.72 -0.56
CA PRO A 110 -9.59 7.55 -1.98
C PRO A 110 -8.62 6.61 -2.69
N PHE A 111 -8.67 5.33 -2.34
CA PHE A 111 -7.75 4.32 -2.87
C PHE A 111 -7.74 4.24 -4.39
N GLN A 112 -8.90 4.40 -5.03
CA GLN A 112 -8.96 4.34 -6.48
C GLN A 112 -8.20 5.52 -7.11
N GLN A 113 -8.36 6.71 -6.56
CA GLN A 113 -7.61 7.88 -7.02
C GLN A 113 -6.12 7.72 -6.78
N TRP A 114 -5.75 7.16 -5.64
CA TRP A 114 -4.35 6.88 -5.33
C TRP A 114 -3.76 5.90 -6.35
N ALA A 115 -4.49 4.85 -6.70
CA ALA A 115 -4.05 3.86 -7.69
C ALA A 115 -3.87 4.50 -9.06
N MET A 116 -4.78 5.35 -9.47
CA MET A 116 -4.65 6.07 -10.74
C MET A 116 -3.42 6.97 -10.75
N ALA A 117 -3.15 7.67 -9.64
CA ALA A 117 -1.99 8.54 -9.52
C ALA A 117 -0.68 7.75 -9.48
N ALA A 118 -0.65 6.66 -8.71
CA ALA A 118 0.59 5.90 -8.47
C ALA A 118 0.98 5.02 -9.65
N GLU A 119 0.01 4.41 -10.32
CA GLU A 119 0.28 3.44 -11.39
C GLU A 119 -0.19 3.90 -12.77
N GLY A 120 -0.76 5.09 -12.87
CA GLY A 120 -1.27 5.59 -14.14
C GLY A 120 -2.46 4.83 -14.69
N LEU A 121 -3.18 4.11 -13.84
CA LEU A 121 -4.33 3.34 -14.26
C LEU A 121 -5.52 4.24 -14.57
N LYS A 122 -6.34 3.79 -15.52
CA LYS A 122 -7.57 4.50 -15.89
C LYS A 122 -8.77 3.58 -15.65
N PRO A 123 -9.89 4.14 -15.19
CA PRO A 123 -11.09 3.32 -15.05
C PRO A 123 -11.60 2.87 -16.41
N SER A 124 -12.11 1.64 -16.48
CA SER A 124 -12.83 1.14 -17.67
C SER A 124 -14.18 1.85 -17.77
N PRO A 125 -14.90 1.66 -18.89
CA PRO A 125 -16.28 2.16 -19.01
C PRO A 125 -17.20 1.68 -17.89
N LEU A 126 -16.86 0.57 -17.23
CA LEU A 126 -17.63 0.03 -16.10
C LEU A 126 -17.17 0.60 -14.75
N GLY A 127 -16.20 1.52 -14.74
CA GLY A 127 -15.67 2.10 -13.53
C GLY A 127 -14.64 1.23 -12.81
N LEU A 128 -14.22 0.12 -13.41
CA LEU A 128 -13.22 -0.77 -12.83
C LEU A 128 -11.82 -0.38 -13.27
N LEU A 129 -10.84 -0.49 -12.37
CA LEU A 129 -9.44 -0.33 -12.74
C LEU A 129 -8.92 -1.64 -13.33
N ILE A 130 -8.36 -1.56 -14.51
CA ILE A 130 -7.81 -2.73 -15.21
C ILE A 130 -6.30 -2.52 -15.35
N HIS A 131 -5.52 -3.44 -14.76
CA HIS A 131 -4.07 -3.35 -14.81
C HIS A 131 -3.57 -3.80 -16.20
N PRO A 132 -2.58 -3.09 -16.80
CA PRO A 132 -2.09 -3.47 -18.13
C PRO A 132 -1.49 -4.88 -18.18
N GLU A 133 -0.91 -5.36 -17.08
CA GLU A 133 -0.28 -6.68 -17.01
C GLU A 133 -1.21 -7.72 -16.40
N TYR A 134 -1.86 -7.38 -15.28
CA TYR A 134 -2.67 -8.33 -14.52
C TYR A 134 -4.15 -8.31 -14.88
N GLY A 135 -4.59 -7.35 -15.68
CA GLY A 135 -6.00 -7.19 -16.01
C GLY A 135 -6.83 -6.91 -14.77
N LEU A 136 -7.84 -7.74 -14.54
CA LEU A 136 -8.68 -7.66 -13.34
C LEU A 136 -8.12 -8.48 -12.17
N TRP A 137 -7.04 -9.22 -12.37
CA TRP A 137 -6.42 -10.07 -11.35
C TRP A 137 -5.44 -9.30 -10.48
N HIS A 138 -5.74 -8.06 -10.19
CA HIS A 138 -4.97 -7.27 -9.24
C HIS A 138 -5.89 -6.73 -8.16
N GLY A 139 -5.34 -6.41 -7.01
CA GLY A 139 -6.13 -5.85 -5.94
C GLY A 139 -5.24 -5.10 -4.96
N TYR A 140 -5.84 -4.08 -4.34
CA TYR A 140 -5.18 -3.30 -3.30
C TYR A 140 -5.71 -3.78 -1.95
N ARG A 141 -4.77 -4.19 -1.09
CA ARG A 141 -5.12 -4.71 0.24
C ARG A 141 -4.99 -3.65 1.32
N GLY A 142 -4.21 -2.60 1.05
CA GLY A 142 -4.02 -1.52 1.98
C GLY A 142 -3.04 -0.51 1.42
N ALA A 143 -2.65 0.45 2.24
CA ALA A 143 -1.60 1.40 1.92
C ALA A 143 -0.81 1.71 3.19
N ILE A 144 0.43 2.15 3.01
CA ILE A 144 1.27 2.58 4.13
C ILE A 144 1.58 4.05 3.94
N LEU A 145 1.25 4.84 4.97
CA LEU A 145 1.56 6.26 5.01
C LEU A 145 2.92 6.46 5.65
N PHE A 146 3.78 7.21 5.01
CA PHE A 146 5.10 7.53 5.55
C PHE A 146 5.25 9.04 5.72
N GLY A 147 5.71 9.45 6.89
CA GLY A 147 6.06 10.83 7.14
C GLY A 147 7.50 11.13 6.74
N ALA A 148 7.89 12.40 6.87
CA ALA A 148 9.23 12.87 6.51
C ALA A 148 10.33 12.10 7.25
N ASP A 149 10.13 11.81 8.52
CA ASP A 149 11.15 11.15 9.35
C ASP A 149 11.47 9.75 8.86
N ALA A 150 10.45 8.97 8.49
CA ALA A 150 10.64 7.63 7.97
C ALA A 150 11.38 7.64 6.64
N ILE A 151 11.03 8.58 5.77
CA ILE A 151 11.67 8.74 4.46
C ILE A 151 13.13 9.15 4.63
N ALA A 152 13.39 10.13 5.45
CA ALA A 152 14.76 10.60 5.71
C ALA A 152 15.63 9.51 6.31
N GLY A 153 15.07 8.73 7.25
CA GLY A 153 15.80 7.64 7.89
C GLY A 153 16.16 6.49 6.96
N SER A 154 15.45 6.35 5.83
CA SER A 154 15.71 5.29 4.86
C SER A 154 16.75 5.68 3.80
N GLU A 155 17.12 6.96 3.69
CA GLU A 155 18.05 7.40 2.67
C GLU A 155 19.47 6.94 2.96
N PRO A 156 20.23 6.46 1.95
CA PRO A 156 21.62 6.07 2.14
C PRO A 156 22.47 7.24 2.63
N GLY A 157 23.40 6.94 3.54
CA GLY A 157 24.34 7.94 4.04
C GLY A 157 23.78 8.83 5.14
N LYS A 158 22.56 8.62 5.57
CA LYS A 158 21.96 9.31 6.70
C LYS A 158 21.94 8.37 7.92
N ALA A 159 22.50 8.82 8.97
CA ALA A 159 22.52 8.08 10.22
C ALA A 159 21.18 8.18 10.94
#